data_043dba8ec0d31b3856267ff8eeae43db
#
_entry.id   043dba8ec0d31b3856267ff8eeae43db
#
_cell.length_a   1.000
_cell.length_b   1.000
_cell.length_c   1.000
_cell.angle_alpha   90.00
_cell.angle_beta   90.00
_cell.angle_gamma   90.00
#
_symmetry.space_group_name_H-M   'P 1'
#
loop_
_entity.id
_entity.type
_entity.pdbx_description
1 polymer ?
#
loop_
_entity_poly.entity_id
_entity_poly.type
_entity_poly.pdbx_seq_one_letter_code
_entity_poly.pdbx_strand_id
1 'polypeptide(L)'
;MSPLKNTAIALLALALANPVFAQNAKSHSDMQGMHDMHAMTSSPNAAKAPYDHQFLDTLSAHHQSAIEMAKLVDERSAHDELKKMAKKMIEDQQKDIQQLQDWKKQWYANKSDAVNMKMPGMESMKSMSMDRLAASKGEQFDAMFLDMMPKHHAGGIKMAKDALKKAKHSEIKQFSQKTIDSQTGEIAEMEKWKKEWKVAGK
;
A
#
# COMPACT_ATOMS: atom_id res chain seq x y z
N MET A 1 51.11 0.67 64.63
CA MET A 1 51.42 -0.41 63.68
C MET A 1 50.10 -0.84 63.03
N SER A 2 49.82 -0.35 61.86
CA SER A 2 48.65 -0.75 61.08
C SER A 2 49.09 -1.09 59.66
N PRO A 3 48.66 -2.19 59.08
CA PRO A 3 49.06 -2.60 57.73
C PRO A 3 48.24 -1.92 56.64
N LEU A 4 48.94 -1.53 55.60
CA LEU A 4 48.42 -0.98 54.34
C LEU A 4 47.53 -1.99 53.64
N LYS A 5 46.32 -1.52 53.20
CA LYS A 5 45.45 -2.27 52.34
C LYS A 5 45.72 -1.89 50.88
N ASN A 6 46.20 -2.83 50.08
CA ASN A 6 46.34 -2.71 48.62
C ASN A 6 44.96 -2.70 47.95
N THR A 7 44.65 -1.62 47.28
CA THR A 7 43.45 -1.52 46.44
C THR A 7 43.88 -1.80 44.95
N ALA A 8 43.46 -2.94 44.44
CA ALA A 8 43.63 -3.28 43.03
C ALA A 8 42.64 -2.49 42.17
N ILE A 9 43.12 -1.69 41.24
CA ILE A 9 42.34 -0.99 40.26
C ILE A 9 42.10 -1.95 39.07
N ALA A 10 40.87 -2.40 38.91
CA ALA A 10 40.44 -3.15 37.73
C ALA A 10 40.14 -2.18 36.59
N LEU A 11 40.94 -2.21 35.54
CA LEU A 11 40.71 -1.51 34.28
C LEU A 11 39.58 -2.24 33.52
N LEU A 12 38.41 -1.60 33.45
CA LEU A 12 37.31 -2.05 32.63
C LEU A 12 37.50 -1.56 31.18
N ALA A 13 37.91 -2.45 30.30
CA ALA A 13 38.01 -2.16 28.85
C ALA A 13 36.59 -2.08 28.26
N LEU A 14 36.15 -0.87 27.91
CA LEU A 14 34.89 -0.61 27.20
C LEU A 14 35.09 -0.94 25.73
N ALA A 15 34.60 -2.08 25.27
CA ALA A 15 34.53 -2.42 23.85
C ALA A 15 33.44 -1.60 23.18
N LEU A 16 33.82 -0.63 22.37
CA LEU A 16 32.93 0.10 21.48
C LEU A 16 32.51 -0.85 20.35
N ALA A 17 31.32 -1.45 20.47
CA ALA A 17 30.68 -2.15 19.38
C ALA A 17 30.05 -1.12 18.42
N ASN A 18 30.60 -0.98 17.23
CA ASN A 18 30.02 -0.18 16.15
C ASN A 18 28.72 -0.84 15.65
N PRO A 19 27.58 -0.15 15.60
CA PRO A 19 26.37 -0.67 14.97
C PRO A 19 26.39 -0.36 13.45
N VAL A 20 27.04 -1.18 12.65
CA VAL A 20 27.07 -1.04 11.18
C VAL A 20 26.17 -2.06 10.47
N PHE A 21 25.29 -2.79 11.14
CA PHE A 21 24.47 -3.83 10.53
C PHE A 21 22.95 -3.66 10.67
N ALA A 22 22.42 -2.44 10.67
CA ALA A 22 20.97 -2.24 10.78
C ALA A 22 20.28 -1.59 9.55
N GLN A 23 21.00 -1.32 8.46
CA GLN A 23 20.40 -0.62 7.29
C GLN A 23 19.99 -1.53 6.13
N ASN A 24 20.27 -2.83 6.16
CA ASN A 24 19.99 -3.71 5.01
C ASN A 24 18.76 -4.63 5.19
N ALA A 25 18.07 -4.58 6.33
CA ALA A 25 16.90 -5.42 6.56
C ALA A 25 15.58 -4.82 6.02
N LYS A 26 15.50 -3.49 5.84
CA LYS A 26 14.29 -2.82 5.31
C LYS A 26 14.06 -3.06 3.82
N SER A 27 15.12 -3.13 3.00
CA SER A 27 14.98 -3.30 1.55
C SER A 27 14.50 -4.69 1.12
N HIS A 28 14.74 -5.72 1.94
CA HIS A 28 14.32 -7.09 1.60
C HIS A 28 12.86 -7.37 1.93
N SER A 29 12.28 -6.73 2.98
CA SER A 29 10.87 -6.89 3.30
C SER A 29 9.97 -6.15 2.28
N ASP A 30 10.42 -5.01 1.78
CA ASP A 30 9.67 -4.22 0.78
C ASP A 30 9.66 -4.91 -0.60
N MET A 31 10.76 -5.60 -0.98
CA MET A 31 10.81 -6.40 -2.22
C MET A 31 9.99 -7.69 -2.13
N GLN A 32 9.87 -8.30 -0.95
CA GLN A 32 9.05 -9.49 -0.74
C GLN A 32 7.55 -9.18 -0.95
N GLY A 33 7.06 -8.03 -0.43
CA GLY A 33 5.68 -7.57 -0.66
C GLY A 33 5.35 -7.33 -2.13
N MET A 34 6.35 -6.90 -2.94
CA MET A 34 6.16 -6.66 -4.38
C MET A 34 6.03 -7.96 -5.19
N HIS A 35 6.77 -9.01 -4.83
CA HIS A 35 6.63 -10.33 -5.45
C HIS A 35 5.26 -10.97 -5.16
N ASP A 36 4.72 -10.77 -3.96
CA ASP A 36 3.43 -11.31 -3.56
C ASP A 36 2.25 -10.69 -4.33
N MET A 37 2.38 -9.45 -4.84
CA MET A 37 1.33 -8.80 -5.64
C MET A 37 1.13 -9.41 -7.03
N HIS A 38 2.18 -9.93 -7.66
CA HIS A 38 2.06 -10.65 -8.94
C HIS A 38 1.34 -12.01 -8.80
N ALA A 39 1.33 -12.56 -7.60
CA ALA A 39 0.74 -13.85 -7.27
C ALA A 39 -0.65 -13.76 -6.61
N MET A 40 -1.27 -12.55 -6.54
CA MET A 40 -2.57 -12.41 -5.90
C MET A 40 -3.62 -13.31 -6.56
N THR A 41 -4.11 -14.26 -5.79
CA THR A 41 -5.16 -15.19 -6.19
C THR A 41 -6.38 -15.02 -5.30
N SER A 42 -7.54 -15.45 -5.80
CA SER A 42 -8.73 -15.47 -4.96
C SER A 42 -8.56 -16.43 -3.79
N SER A 43 -9.04 -16.01 -2.60
CA SER A 43 -9.15 -16.91 -1.45
C SER A 43 -10.02 -18.15 -1.81
N PRO A 44 -9.77 -19.32 -1.21
CA PRO A 44 -10.61 -20.49 -1.44
C PRO A 44 -12.08 -20.19 -1.15
N ASN A 45 -12.95 -20.52 -2.10
CA ASN A 45 -14.40 -20.28 -2.00
C ASN A 45 -14.84 -18.80 -1.84
N ALA A 46 -13.98 -17.82 -2.08
CA ALA A 46 -14.31 -16.39 -1.92
C ALA A 46 -15.62 -15.99 -2.60
N ALA A 47 -15.88 -16.46 -3.81
CA ALA A 47 -17.11 -16.16 -4.55
C ALA A 47 -18.41 -16.70 -3.89
N LYS A 48 -18.31 -17.58 -2.89
CA LYS A 48 -19.45 -18.08 -2.09
C LYS A 48 -19.68 -17.25 -0.82
N ALA A 49 -18.73 -16.41 -0.42
CA ALA A 49 -18.87 -15.54 0.73
C ALA A 49 -19.93 -14.45 0.47
N PRO A 50 -20.55 -13.87 1.51
CA PRO A 50 -21.41 -12.69 1.36
C PRO A 50 -20.68 -11.56 0.61
N TYR A 51 -21.41 -10.79 -0.20
CA TYR A 51 -20.83 -9.71 -1.00
C TYR A 51 -20.00 -8.73 -0.14
N ASP A 52 -20.55 -8.30 0.98
CA ASP A 52 -19.88 -7.33 1.87
C ASP A 52 -18.55 -7.90 2.40
N HIS A 53 -18.50 -9.18 2.76
CA HIS A 53 -17.26 -9.82 3.17
C HIS A 53 -16.21 -9.86 2.02
N GLN A 54 -16.65 -10.22 0.81
CA GLN A 54 -15.77 -10.15 -0.36
C GLN A 54 -15.24 -8.74 -0.59
N PHE A 55 -16.10 -7.73 -0.47
CA PHE A 55 -15.73 -6.33 -0.65
C PHE A 55 -14.67 -5.89 0.38
N LEU A 56 -14.90 -6.18 1.68
CA LEU A 56 -13.97 -5.80 2.75
C LEU A 56 -12.56 -6.35 2.49
N ASP A 57 -12.45 -7.63 2.19
CA ASP A 57 -11.15 -8.27 1.98
C ASP A 57 -10.50 -7.88 0.66
N THR A 58 -11.30 -7.78 -0.41
CA THR A 58 -10.78 -7.48 -1.75
C THR A 58 -10.34 -6.03 -1.86
N LEU A 59 -11.11 -5.07 -1.29
CA LEU A 59 -10.70 -3.68 -1.30
C LEU A 59 -9.49 -3.42 -0.40
N SER A 60 -9.39 -4.12 0.74
CA SER A 60 -8.18 -4.06 1.59
C SER A 60 -6.95 -4.51 0.82
N ALA A 61 -7.02 -5.61 0.08
CA ALA A 61 -5.94 -6.09 -0.76
C ALA A 61 -5.62 -5.11 -1.92
N HIS A 62 -6.63 -4.51 -2.51
CA HIS A 62 -6.47 -3.49 -3.54
C HIS A 62 -5.77 -2.24 -2.98
N HIS A 63 -6.17 -1.73 -1.82
CA HIS A 63 -5.51 -0.61 -1.16
C HIS A 63 -4.06 -0.91 -0.78
N GLN A 64 -3.78 -2.11 -0.28
CA GLN A 64 -2.42 -2.53 0.03
C GLN A 64 -1.50 -2.44 -1.20
N SER A 65 -1.99 -2.82 -2.37
CA SER A 65 -1.20 -2.72 -3.61
C SER A 65 -0.89 -1.27 -4.03
N ALA A 66 -1.80 -0.32 -3.79
CA ALA A 66 -1.54 1.10 -4.01
C ALA A 66 -0.48 1.64 -3.03
N ILE A 67 -0.54 1.20 -1.76
CA ILE A 67 0.46 1.56 -0.75
C ILE A 67 1.86 1.08 -1.19
N GLU A 68 1.98 -0.14 -1.70
CA GLU A 68 3.27 -0.66 -2.18
C GLU A 68 3.82 0.16 -3.38
N MET A 69 2.96 0.58 -4.31
CA MET A 69 3.38 1.51 -5.37
C MET A 69 3.79 2.87 -4.81
N ALA A 70 3.00 3.44 -3.89
CA ALA A 70 3.22 4.77 -3.34
C ALA A 70 4.51 4.85 -2.49
N LYS A 71 4.89 3.78 -1.79
CA LYS A 71 6.16 3.70 -1.04
C LYS A 71 7.40 3.91 -1.91
N LEU A 72 7.34 3.57 -3.20
CA LEU A 72 8.47 3.76 -4.11
C LEU A 72 8.73 5.24 -4.45
N VAL A 73 7.71 6.09 -4.29
CA VAL A 73 7.74 7.48 -4.76
C VAL A 73 8.81 8.32 -4.02
N ASP A 74 8.96 8.15 -2.71
CA ASP A 74 9.86 8.99 -1.90
C ASP A 74 11.31 8.96 -2.38
N GLU A 75 11.81 7.77 -2.74
CA GLU A 75 13.20 7.57 -3.19
C GLU A 75 13.39 7.70 -4.71
N ARG A 76 12.32 7.65 -5.50
CA ARG A 76 12.40 7.47 -6.95
C ARG A 76 11.86 8.63 -7.75
N SER A 77 10.90 9.39 -7.22
CA SER A 77 10.31 10.54 -7.91
C SER A 77 11.26 11.74 -7.99
N ALA A 78 11.20 12.44 -9.11
CA ALA A 78 11.86 13.74 -9.28
C ALA A 78 11.03 14.92 -8.71
N HIS A 79 9.75 14.72 -8.42
CA HIS A 79 8.80 15.79 -8.07
C HIS A 79 8.32 15.70 -6.61
N ASP A 80 8.54 16.76 -5.85
CA ASP A 80 8.14 16.82 -4.43
C ASP A 80 6.62 16.83 -4.23
N GLU A 81 5.86 17.33 -5.19
CA GLU A 81 4.40 17.29 -5.19
C GLU A 81 3.90 15.85 -5.21
N LEU A 82 4.50 15.00 -6.04
CA LEU A 82 4.16 13.57 -6.10
C LEU A 82 4.53 12.86 -4.80
N LYS A 83 5.67 13.21 -4.19
CA LYS A 83 6.07 12.66 -2.88
C LYS A 83 5.06 13.02 -1.77
N LYS A 84 4.58 14.26 -1.76
CA LYS A 84 3.54 14.71 -0.80
C LYS A 84 2.23 13.94 -0.99
N MET A 85 1.77 13.80 -2.24
CA MET A 85 0.57 13.04 -2.55
C MET A 85 0.73 11.58 -2.14
N ALA A 86 1.84 10.94 -2.45
CA ALA A 86 2.09 9.54 -2.11
C ALA A 86 2.09 9.31 -0.59
N LYS A 87 2.68 10.19 0.21
CA LYS A 87 2.62 10.10 1.68
C LYS A 87 1.19 10.17 2.19
N LYS A 88 0.41 11.15 1.70
CA LYS A 88 -1.01 11.28 2.07
C LYS A 88 -1.81 10.05 1.65
N MET A 89 -1.60 9.55 0.43
CA MET A 89 -2.26 8.34 -0.07
C MET A 89 -1.97 7.12 0.81
N ILE A 90 -0.72 6.92 1.23
CA ILE A 90 -0.34 5.83 2.15
C ILE A 90 -1.12 5.96 3.47
N GLU A 91 -1.12 7.14 4.09
CA GLU A 91 -1.81 7.37 5.37
C GLU A 91 -3.32 7.12 5.26
N ASP A 92 -3.96 7.64 4.20
CA ASP A 92 -5.40 7.53 4.02
C ASP A 92 -5.80 6.07 3.71
N GLN A 93 -5.08 5.39 2.84
CA GLN A 93 -5.38 3.99 2.52
C GLN A 93 -5.05 3.03 3.66
N GLN A 94 -4.08 3.33 4.53
CA GLN A 94 -3.87 2.57 5.76
C GLN A 94 -5.05 2.69 6.73
N LYS A 95 -5.62 3.90 6.88
CA LYS A 95 -6.84 4.12 7.68
C LYS A 95 -8.04 3.36 7.09
N ASP A 96 -8.16 3.38 5.76
CA ASP A 96 -9.19 2.65 5.05
C ASP A 96 -9.09 1.15 5.27
N ILE A 97 -7.90 0.57 5.14
CA ILE A 97 -7.64 -0.85 5.43
C ILE A 97 -8.01 -1.18 6.88
N GLN A 98 -7.60 -0.34 7.84
CA GLN A 98 -7.95 -0.54 9.25
C GLN A 98 -9.46 -0.58 9.46
N GLN A 99 -10.20 0.36 8.86
CA GLN A 99 -11.66 0.42 8.96
C GLN A 99 -12.33 -0.82 8.34
N LEU A 100 -11.86 -1.26 7.17
CA LEU A 100 -12.37 -2.47 6.52
C LEU A 100 -12.13 -3.73 7.36
N GLN A 101 -10.94 -3.83 7.99
CA GLN A 101 -10.59 -4.94 8.88
C GLN A 101 -11.41 -4.93 10.17
N ASP A 102 -11.71 -3.75 10.74
CA ASP A 102 -12.53 -3.64 11.94
C ASP A 102 -13.97 -4.08 11.66
N TRP A 103 -14.55 -3.69 10.52
CA TRP A 103 -15.86 -4.21 10.09
C TRP A 103 -15.82 -5.71 9.81
N LYS A 104 -14.74 -6.23 9.21
CA LYS A 104 -14.58 -7.67 9.04
C LYS A 104 -14.60 -8.41 10.38
N LYS A 105 -13.84 -7.93 11.37
CA LYS A 105 -13.85 -8.50 12.73
C LYS A 105 -15.24 -8.43 13.37
N GLN A 106 -15.95 -7.32 13.17
CA GLN A 106 -17.27 -7.12 13.76
C GLN A 106 -18.35 -8.02 13.14
N TRP A 107 -18.36 -8.13 11.79
CA TRP A 107 -19.48 -8.78 11.08
C TRP A 107 -19.16 -10.21 10.61
N TYR A 108 -17.89 -10.53 10.47
CA TYR A 108 -17.42 -11.80 9.92
C TYR A 108 -16.35 -12.46 10.79
N ALA A 109 -16.42 -12.28 12.13
CA ALA A 109 -15.54 -12.95 13.07
C ALA A 109 -15.45 -14.45 12.76
N ASN A 110 -14.25 -15.02 12.84
CA ASN A 110 -14.00 -16.45 12.57
C ASN A 110 -14.31 -16.94 11.14
N LYS A 111 -14.53 -16.04 10.18
CA LYS A 111 -14.59 -16.40 8.76
C LYS A 111 -13.19 -16.30 8.13
N SER A 112 -12.87 -17.27 7.28
CA SER A 112 -11.65 -17.22 6.45
C SER A 112 -11.70 -16.06 5.47
N ASP A 113 -10.55 -15.64 4.95
CA ASP A 113 -10.47 -14.55 3.98
C ASP A 113 -11.32 -14.83 2.74
N ALA A 114 -11.90 -13.75 2.20
CA ALA A 114 -12.78 -13.76 1.04
C ALA A 114 -12.29 -12.83 -0.10
N VAL A 115 -10.97 -12.69 -0.26
CA VAL A 115 -10.41 -11.93 -1.40
C VAL A 115 -10.88 -12.56 -2.70
N ASN A 116 -11.57 -11.79 -3.55
CA ASN A 116 -12.13 -12.26 -4.81
C ASN A 116 -11.58 -11.45 -6.00
N MET A 117 -10.59 -12.02 -6.70
CA MET A 117 -9.96 -11.39 -7.87
C MET A 117 -10.90 -11.24 -9.08
N LYS A 118 -12.15 -11.75 -8.98
CA LYS A 118 -13.19 -11.54 -9.99
C LYS A 118 -14.11 -10.36 -9.68
N MET A 119 -13.93 -9.68 -8.55
CA MET A 119 -14.67 -8.46 -8.27
C MET A 119 -14.36 -7.38 -9.31
N PRO A 120 -15.35 -6.52 -9.65
CA PRO A 120 -15.13 -5.41 -10.58
C PRO A 120 -13.96 -4.54 -10.13
N GLY A 121 -13.06 -4.22 -11.05
CA GLY A 121 -11.90 -3.36 -10.79
C GLY A 121 -10.59 -4.11 -10.54
N MET A 122 -10.64 -5.38 -10.11
CA MET A 122 -9.43 -6.17 -9.87
C MET A 122 -8.64 -6.49 -11.14
N GLU A 123 -9.27 -6.37 -12.31
CA GLU A 123 -8.58 -6.49 -13.60
C GLU A 123 -7.48 -5.43 -13.80
N SER A 124 -7.60 -4.25 -13.21
CA SER A 124 -6.60 -3.19 -13.31
C SER A 124 -5.24 -3.61 -12.77
N MET A 125 -5.21 -4.47 -11.75
CA MET A 125 -3.98 -4.94 -11.13
C MET A 125 -3.17 -5.89 -12.01
N LYS A 126 -3.82 -6.62 -12.92
CA LYS A 126 -3.16 -7.64 -13.77
C LYS A 126 -2.20 -7.04 -14.81
N SER A 127 -2.40 -5.80 -15.19
CA SER A 127 -1.60 -5.10 -16.22
C SER A 127 -0.45 -4.26 -15.65
N MET A 128 -0.25 -4.27 -14.33
CA MET A 128 0.75 -3.44 -13.68
C MET A 128 2.09 -4.14 -13.59
N SER A 129 3.14 -3.49 -14.11
CA SER A 129 4.50 -4.00 -14.04
C SER A 129 5.24 -3.36 -12.87
N MET A 130 5.08 -3.93 -11.68
CA MET A 130 5.73 -3.45 -10.45
C MET A 130 7.25 -3.50 -10.53
N ASP A 131 7.81 -4.54 -11.14
CA ASP A 131 9.27 -4.69 -11.30
C ASP A 131 9.84 -3.55 -12.15
N ARG A 132 9.15 -3.17 -13.24
CA ARG A 132 9.57 -2.05 -14.08
C ARG A 132 9.46 -0.72 -13.33
N LEU A 133 8.38 -0.51 -12.57
CA LEU A 133 8.23 0.69 -11.75
C LEU A 133 9.34 0.77 -10.71
N ALA A 134 9.62 -0.33 -10.02
CA ALA A 134 10.67 -0.39 -8.99
C ALA A 134 12.08 -0.21 -9.55
N ALA A 135 12.32 -0.58 -10.80
CA ALA A 135 13.61 -0.39 -11.48
C ALA A 135 13.81 1.03 -12.04
N SER A 136 12.76 1.84 -12.16
CA SER A 136 12.82 3.20 -12.73
C SER A 136 13.13 4.27 -11.67
N LYS A 137 13.62 5.44 -12.10
CA LYS A 137 13.88 6.62 -11.25
C LYS A 137 13.65 7.92 -12.02
N GLY A 138 13.47 9.03 -11.28
CA GLY A 138 13.32 10.37 -11.83
C GLY A 138 12.09 10.48 -12.72
N GLU A 139 12.20 11.23 -13.80
CA GLU A 139 11.09 11.46 -14.74
C GLU A 139 10.52 10.16 -15.34
N GLN A 140 11.36 9.14 -15.53
CA GLN A 140 10.88 7.84 -16.02
C GLN A 140 9.99 7.14 -15.00
N PHE A 141 10.34 7.20 -13.71
CA PHE A 141 9.50 6.70 -12.63
C PHE A 141 8.19 7.47 -12.57
N ASP A 142 8.25 8.80 -12.59
CA ASP A 142 7.08 9.66 -12.52
C ASP A 142 6.12 9.39 -13.68
N ALA A 143 6.64 9.26 -14.92
CA ALA A 143 5.82 8.91 -16.07
C ALA A 143 5.09 7.56 -15.90
N MET A 144 5.80 6.55 -15.40
CA MET A 144 5.21 5.22 -15.15
C MET A 144 4.20 5.26 -14.02
N PHE A 145 4.52 5.93 -12.90
CA PHE A 145 3.61 6.04 -11.76
C PHE A 145 2.32 6.77 -12.15
N LEU A 146 2.43 7.91 -12.86
CA LEU A 146 1.30 8.70 -13.35
C LEU A 146 0.49 7.99 -14.45
N ASP A 147 1.00 6.92 -15.05
CA ASP A 147 0.23 6.06 -15.94
C ASP A 147 -0.43 4.89 -15.19
N MET A 148 0.22 4.33 -14.18
CA MET A 148 -0.23 3.15 -13.46
C MET A 148 -1.24 3.46 -12.35
N MET A 149 -0.96 4.45 -11.48
CA MET A 149 -1.81 4.74 -10.32
C MET A 149 -3.21 5.24 -10.69
N PRO A 150 -3.42 6.10 -11.71
CA PRO A 150 -4.77 6.43 -12.18
C PRO A 150 -5.58 5.22 -12.64
N LYS A 151 -4.95 4.26 -13.32
CA LYS A 151 -5.60 3.02 -13.76
C LYS A 151 -5.96 2.12 -12.56
N HIS A 152 -5.07 2.07 -11.57
CA HIS A 152 -5.33 1.37 -10.32
C HIS A 152 -6.54 1.98 -9.60
N HIS A 153 -6.55 3.29 -9.40
CA HIS A 153 -7.67 4.00 -8.76
C HIS A 153 -8.99 3.84 -9.53
N ALA A 154 -8.95 3.86 -10.85
CA ALA A 154 -10.15 3.57 -11.66
C ALA A 154 -10.73 2.18 -11.35
N GLY A 155 -9.87 1.18 -11.04
CA GLY A 155 -10.27 -0.13 -10.54
C GLY A 155 -10.98 -0.05 -9.19
N GLY A 156 -10.40 0.66 -8.22
CA GLY A 156 -11.01 0.89 -6.90
C GLY A 156 -12.36 1.59 -7.00
N ILE A 157 -12.46 2.64 -7.82
CA ILE A 157 -13.72 3.35 -8.11
C ILE A 157 -14.77 2.40 -8.70
N LYS A 158 -14.38 1.51 -9.61
CA LYS A 158 -15.30 0.53 -10.20
C LYS A 158 -15.83 -0.44 -9.15
N MET A 159 -14.98 -0.92 -8.25
CA MET A 159 -15.38 -1.77 -7.13
C MET A 159 -16.30 -1.02 -6.15
N ALA A 160 -15.98 0.22 -5.80
CA ALA A 160 -16.80 1.05 -4.92
C ALA A 160 -18.19 1.36 -5.53
N LYS A 161 -18.27 1.65 -6.84
CA LYS A 161 -19.55 1.84 -7.55
C LYS A 161 -20.42 0.58 -7.56
N ASP A 162 -19.81 -0.60 -7.62
CA ASP A 162 -20.51 -1.88 -7.50
C ASP A 162 -21.04 -2.07 -6.08
N ALA A 163 -20.25 -1.70 -5.06
CA ALA A 163 -20.63 -1.78 -3.66
C ALA A 163 -21.79 -0.84 -3.29
N LEU A 164 -21.88 0.36 -3.87
CA LEU A 164 -23.05 1.24 -3.72
C LEU A 164 -24.36 0.54 -4.09
N LYS A 165 -24.33 -0.37 -5.06
CA LYS A 165 -25.51 -1.10 -5.55
C LYS A 165 -25.78 -2.38 -4.76
N LYS A 166 -24.73 -3.12 -4.35
CA LYS A 166 -24.84 -4.50 -3.87
C LYS A 166 -24.65 -4.66 -2.36
N ALA A 167 -23.90 -3.75 -1.72
CA ALA A 167 -23.62 -3.87 -0.30
C ALA A 167 -24.91 -3.80 0.53
N LYS A 168 -24.97 -4.63 1.57
CA LYS A 168 -26.10 -4.66 2.53
C LYS A 168 -25.88 -3.63 3.65
N HIS A 169 -24.62 -3.48 4.12
CA HIS A 169 -24.30 -2.52 5.17
C HIS A 169 -24.23 -1.09 4.60
N SER A 170 -24.94 -0.17 5.23
CA SER A 170 -24.93 1.27 4.86
C SER A 170 -23.55 1.90 5.01
N GLU A 171 -22.77 1.43 5.97
CA GLU A 171 -21.40 1.85 6.25
C GLU A 171 -20.48 1.60 5.05
N ILE A 172 -20.62 0.43 4.41
CA ILE A 172 -19.88 0.11 3.17
C ILE A 172 -20.28 1.07 2.05
N LYS A 173 -21.56 1.41 1.93
CA LYS A 173 -22.01 2.36 0.90
C LYS A 173 -21.44 3.75 1.13
N GLN A 174 -21.47 4.25 2.37
CA GLN A 174 -20.89 5.55 2.73
C GLN A 174 -19.38 5.56 2.49
N PHE A 175 -18.68 4.51 2.89
CA PHE A 175 -17.26 4.32 2.66
C PHE A 175 -16.93 4.31 1.15
N SER A 176 -17.72 3.58 0.37
CA SER A 176 -17.56 3.50 -1.09
C SER A 176 -17.71 4.86 -1.76
N GLN A 177 -18.65 5.70 -1.30
CA GLN A 177 -18.79 7.06 -1.84
C GLN A 177 -17.54 7.89 -1.55
N LYS A 178 -17.01 7.85 -0.32
CA LYS A 178 -15.76 8.54 0.04
C LYS A 178 -14.58 8.05 -0.79
N THR A 179 -14.47 6.74 -1.02
CA THR A 179 -13.42 6.16 -1.88
C THR A 179 -13.52 6.69 -3.32
N ILE A 180 -14.74 6.77 -3.87
CA ILE A 180 -14.96 7.33 -5.22
C ILE A 180 -14.51 8.78 -5.28
N ASP A 181 -14.91 9.60 -4.32
CA ASP A 181 -14.62 11.03 -4.31
C ASP A 181 -13.11 11.29 -4.16
N SER A 182 -12.45 10.63 -3.21
CA SER A 182 -11.01 10.75 -2.97
C SER A 182 -10.20 10.31 -4.18
N GLN A 183 -10.42 9.10 -4.68
CA GLN A 183 -9.64 8.55 -5.79
C GLN A 183 -9.90 9.30 -7.11
N THR A 184 -11.10 9.86 -7.31
CA THR A 184 -11.39 10.72 -8.46
C THR A 184 -10.56 12.00 -8.40
N GLY A 185 -10.45 12.63 -7.23
CA GLY A 185 -9.59 13.80 -7.01
C GLY A 185 -8.11 13.50 -7.27
N GLU A 186 -7.62 12.38 -6.76
CA GLU A 186 -6.23 11.96 -6.96
C GLU A 186 -5.91 11.66 -8.43
N ILE A 187 -6.83 11.01 -9.16
CA ILE A 187 -6.70 10.82 -10.61
C ILE A 187 -6.61 12.17 -11.32
N ALA A 188 -7.49 13.12 -11.00
CA ALA A 188 -7.50 14.43 -11.66
C ALA A 188 -6.19 15.19 -11.45
N GLU A 189 -5.62 15.15 -10.24
CA GLU A 189 -4.34 15.77 -9.93
C GLU A 189 -3.18 15.08 -10.69
N MET A 190 -3.12 13.76 -10.71
CA MET A 190 -2.11 12.99 -11.45
C MET A 190 -2.18 13.24 -12.96
N GLU A 191 -3.38 13.31 -13.54
CA GLU A 191 -3.57 13.62 -14.97
C GLU A 191 -3.18 15.07 -15.30
N LYS A 192 -3.37 16.01 -14.38
CA LYS A 192 -2.86 17.38 -14.50
C LYS A 192 -1.34 17.38 -14.54
N TRP A 193 -0.66 16.75 -13.59
CA TRP A 193 0.81 16.68 -13.57
C TRP A 193 1.38 15.97 -14.79
N LYS A 194 0.74 14.91 -15.27
CA LYS A 194 1.14 14.22 -16.51
C LYS A 194 1.24 15.16 -17.70
N LYS A 195 0.34 16.14 -17.78
CA LYS A 195 0.35 17.17 -18.83
C LYS A 195 1.37 18.27 -18.56
N GLU A 196 1.45 18.76 -17.33
CA GLU A 196 2.35 19.84 -16.91
C GLU A 196 3.82 19.45 -17.02
N TRP A 197 4.17 18.27 -16.57
CA TRP A 197 5.55 17.76 -16.62
C TRP A 197 5.92 17.17 -17.96
N LYS A 198 4.99 17.13 -18.92
CA LYS A 198 5.19 16.55 -20.27
C LYS A 198 5.73 15.12 -20.24
N VAL A 199 5.45 14.39 -19.17
CA VAL A 199 5.83 12.98 -19.06
C VAL A 199 4.87 12.15 -19.89
N ALA A 200 5.26 11.89 -21.15
CA ALA A 200 4.53 10.96 -22.01
C ALA A 200 4.94 9.53 -21.60
N GLY A 201 3.97 8.72 -21.25
CA GLY A 201 4.19 7.27 -21.13
C GLY A 201 4.67 6.74 -22.49
N LYS A 202 5.92 6.23 -22.54
CA LYS A 202 6.48 5.50 -23.68
C LYS A 202 6.12 4.03 -23.58
#